data_46ed26ad0ba11254814c7797c4fa9c7a
#
_entry.id   46ed26ad0ba11254814c7797c4fa9c7a
#
_cell.length_a   1.000
_cell.length_b   1.000
_cell.length_c   1.000
_cell.angle_alpha   90.00
_cell.angle_beta   90.00
_cell.angle_gamma   90.00
#
_symmetry.space_group_name_H-M   'P 1'
#
loop_
_entity.id
_entity.type
_entity.pdbx_description
1 polymer ?
#
loop_
_entity_poly.entity_id
_entity_poly.type
_entity_poly.pdbx_seq_one_letter_code
_entity_poly.pdbx_strand_id
1 'polypeptide(L)'
;IDQHFRQRDGFVGLMNAGLTDVPTKTEYKAQVVDLNSRHIRAFGQAIERFNTAGEREEFPSYYQAAVAAGMQAGSAIGESLTYKYANVLSLRQHSSWNPTDDSEEMIQAGCCFMENVEGVGRRVVRNITTHLTSNNLAFIEGSVNEAVNYAAYTFRTNMEFLVGRQGFSGTVNAGKGVALNTLGLLKDANIIVASRSLSVELAVDVMEISVELSPVLPITFVKNTIHLVTIRQTA
;
A
#
# COMPACT_ATOMS: atom_id res chain seq x y z
N ILE A 1 -8.19 -5.41 14.65
CA ILE A 1 -8.28 -5.16 13.20
C ILE A 1 -7.48 -6.23 12.44
N ASP A 2 -6.17 -6.33 12.65
CA ASP A 2 -5.32 -7.33 11.99
C ASP A 2 -5.77 -8.77 12.26
N GLN A 3 -6.21 -9.07 13.48
CA GLN A 3 -6.76 -10.36 13.85
C GLN A 3 -8.06 -10.69 13.10
N HIS A 4 -8.93 -9.69 12.87
CA HIS A 4 -10.14 -9.85 12.08
C HIS A 4 -9.83 -10.22 10.64
N PHE A 5 -8.82 -9.60 10.04
CA PHE A 5 -8.39 -9.90 8.67
C PHE A 5 -7.76 -11.29 8.54
N ARG A 6 -6.99 -11.73 9.54
CA ARG A 6 -6.39 -13.07 9.55
C ARG A 6 -7.41 -14.19 9.67
N GLN A 7 -8.54 -13.94 10.34
CA GLN A 7 -9.59 -14.93 10.58
C GLN A 7 -10.62 -15.00 9.46
N ARG A 8 -10.71 -13.96 8.62
CA ARG A 8 -11.62 -13.94 7.49
C ARG A 8 -10.88 -14.30 6.22
N ASP A 9 -11.39 -15.35 5.58
CA ASP A 9 -10.97 -15.72 4.24
C ASP A 9 -11.44 -14.75 3.16
N GLY A 10 -11.62 -13.48 3.40
CA GLY A 10 -12.08 -12.46 2.48
C GLY A 10 -10.93 -11.64 1.89
N PHE A 11 -11.28 -10.71 1.02
CA PHE A 11 -10.37 -9.68 0.57
C PHE A 11 -9.90 -8.84 1.77
N VAL A 12 -8.59 -8.70 1.86
CA VAL A 12 -7.96 -7.89 2.90
C VAL A 12 -7.43 -6.63 2.24
N GLY A 13 -8.16 -5.55 2.39
CA GLY A 13 -7.73 -4.24 1.93
C GLY A 13 -6.61 -3.67 2.78
N LEU A 14 -5.96 -2.62 2.25
CA LEU A 14 -5.01 -1.82 3.01
C LEU A 14 -5.79 -0.80 3.85
N MET A 15 -5.62 -0.84 5.17
CA MET A 15 -6.27 0.09 6.09
C MET A 15 -5.43 1.32 6.37
N ASN A 16 -6.11 2.44 6.54
CA ASN A 16 -5.50 3.68 7.00
C ASN A 16 -5.97 3.95 8.44
N ALA A 17 -5.04 3.99 9.38
CA ALA A 17 -5.31 4.27 10.79
C ALA A 17 -4.83 5.66 11.16
N GLY A 18 -5.69 6.46 11.76
CA GLY A 18 -5.28 7.67 12.49
C GLY A 18 -4.78 7.26 13.87
N LEU A 19 -3.61 7.73 14.23
CA LEU A 19 -3.03 7.53 15.56
C LEU A 19 -3.54 8.59 16.55
N THR A 20 -2.98 8.62 17.75
CA THR A 20 -3.16 9.72 18.70
C THR A 20 -2.84 11.05 18.00
N ASP A 21 -3.66 12.06 18.22
CA ASP A 21 -3.46 13.34 17.57
C ASP A 21 -2.13 13.99 17.91
N VAL A 22 -1.45 14.44 16.85
CA VAL A 22 -0.18 15.18 16.96
C VAL A 22 0.80 14.49 17.93
N PRO A 23 1.09 13.19 17.75
CA PRO A 23 2.01 12.48 18.65
C PRO A 23 3.41 13.04 18.55
N THR A 24 4.16 12.95 19.65
CA THR A 24 5.61 13.17 19.63
C THR A 24 6.28 12.14 18.72
N LYS A 25 7.48 12.41 18.24
CA LYS A 25 8.27 11.48 17.41
C LYS A 25 8.37 10.08 18.04
N THR A 26 8.62 10.04 19.36
CA THR A 26 8.75 8.78 20.11
C THR A 26 7.42 8.04 20.20
N GLU A 27 6.33 8.72 20.52
CA GLU A 27 5.01 8.12 20.60
C GLU A 27 4.53 7.61 19.25
N TYR A 28 4.80 8.35 18.16
CA TYR A 28 4.43 7.92 16.82
C TYR A 28 5.12 6.60 16.48
N LYS A 29 6.45 6.53 16.65
CA LYS A 29 7.19 5.30 16.39
C LYS A 29 6.72 4.14 17.28
N ALA A 30 6.45 4.38 18.55
CA ALA A 30 5.93 3.35 19.46
C ALA A 30 4.58 2.80 19.02
N GLN A 31 3.63 3.66 18.67
CA GLN A 31 2.30 3.24 18.17
C GLN A 31 2.41 2.44 16.86
N VAL A 32 3.34 2.80 15.97
CA VAL A 32 3.57 2.05 14.73
C VAL A 32 4.16 0.67 15.01
N VAL A 33 5.12 0.58 15.95
CA VAL A 33 5.71 -0.71 16.38
C VAL A 33 4.64 -1.63 16.98
N ASP A 34 3.74 -1.09 17.77
CA ASP A 34 2.63 -1.86 18.37
C ASP A 34 1.65 -2.39 17.32
N LEU A 35 1.43 -1.64 16.25
CA LEU A 35 0.58 -2.08 15.13
C LEU A 35 1.23 -3.17 14.29
N ASN A 36 2.48 -3.03 13.93
CA ASN A 36 3.32 -3.95 13.14
C ASN A 36 2.54 -4.87 12.16
N SER A 37 1.82 -4.26 11.24
CA SER A 37 0.96 -4.97 10.30
C SER A 37 1.21 -4.56 8.85
N ARG A 38 1.28 -5.54 7.96
CA ARG A 38 1.35 -5.30 6.52
C ARG A 38 0.06 -4.72 5.93
N HIS A 39 -1.04 -4.75 6.68
CA HIS A 39 -2.35 -4.30 6.23
C HIS A 39 -2.72 -2.90 6.74
N ILE A 40 -1.83 -2.24 7.49
CA ILE A 40 -2.13 -0.96 8.13
C ILE A 40 -1.09 0.08 7.72
N ARG A 41 -1.56 1.24 7.28
CA ARG A 41 -0.79 2.50 7.24
C ARG A 41 -1.23 3.37 8.39
N ALA A 42 -0.29 3.94 9.13
CA ALA A 42 -0.56 4.76 10.29
C ALA A 42 -0.21 6.23 10.02
N PHE A 43 -1.13 7.14 10.33
CA PHE A 43 -1.00 8.58 10.15
C PHE A 43 -1.15 9.28 11.50
N GLY A 44 -0.27 10.22 11.82
CA GLY A 44 -0.21 10.91 13.11
C GLY A 44 -0.26 12.44 13.02
N GLN A 45 -0.52 13.03 11.84
CA GLN A 45 -0.62 14.48 11.67
C GLN A 45 -2.08 14.92 11.66
N ALA A 46 -2.39 16.02 12.33
CA ALA A 46 -3.63 16.73 12.12
C ALA A 46 -3.59 17.49 10.78
N ILE A 47 -4.74 17.72 10.19
CA ILE A 47 -4.89 18.44 8.92
C ILE A 47 -5.84 19.61 9.07
N GLU A 48 -5.61 20.67 8.31
CA GLU A 48 -6.60 21.75 8.15
C GLU A 48 -7.36 21.58 6.84
N ARG A 49 -8.65 21.80 6.91
CA ARG A 49 -9.55 21.86 5.76
C ARG A 49 -10.63 22.92 6.00
N PHE A 50 -11.38 23.25 4.96
CA PHE A 50 -12.62 24.02 5.13
C PHE A 50 -13.72 23.08 5.68
N ASN A 51 -14.39 23.53 6.72
CA ASN A 51 -15.59 22.88 7.23
C ASN A 51 -16.81 23.17 6.32
N THR A 52 -17.98 22.65 6.67
CA THR A 52 -19.22 22.84 5.91
C THR A 52 -19.69 24.30 5.88
N ALA A 53 -19.23 25.14 6.81
CA ALA A 53 -19.51 26.57 6.85
C ALA A 53 -18.51 27.41 6.01
N GLY A 54 -17.50 26.76 5.41
CA GLY A 54 -16.45 27.43 4.64
C GLY A 54 -15.33 28.05 5.50
N GLU A 55 -15.29 27.74 6.79
CA GLU A 55 -14.26 28.19 7.72
C GLU A 55 -13.12 27.20 7.79
N ARG A 56 -11.89 27.71 8.05
CA ARG A 56 -10.74 26.82 8.30
C ARG A 56 -10.87 26.16 9.66
N GLU A 57 -10.74 24.87 9.67
CA GLU A 57 -10.83 24.05 10.88
C GLU A 57 -9.75 22.99 10.89
N GLU A 58 -9.19 22.72 12.06
CA GLU A 58 -8.21 21.66 12.29
C GLU A 58 -8.95 20.35 12.59
N PHE A 59 -8.60 19.32 11.85
CA PHE A 59 -9.16 17.98 11.97
C PHE A 59 -8.11 16.98 12.46
N PRO A 60 -8.50 16.07 13.36
CA PRO A 60 -7.63 15.03 13.91
C PRO A 60 -6.99 14.11 12.87
N SER A 61 -5.95 13.36 13.26
CA SER A 61 -5.16 12.47 12.41
C SER A 61 -5.99 11.42 11.65
N TYR A 62 -7.12 11.00 12.19
CA TYR A 62 -8.00 10.06 11.48
C TYR A 62 -8.64 10.66 10.22
N TYR A 63 -8.76 11.99 10.13
CA TYR A 63 -9.13 12.64 8.88
C TYR A 63 -8.00 12.57 7.84
N GLN A 64 -6.74 12.66 8.26
CA GLN A 64 -5.60 12.41 7.35
C GLN A 64 -5.64 10.98 6.81
N ALA A 65 -5.92 10.01 7.68
CA ALA A 65 -6.11 8.62 7.28
C ALA A 65 -7.28 8.44 6.30
N ALA A 66 -8.40 9.16 6.51
CA ALA A 66 -9.54 9.16 5.60
C ALA A 66 -9.21 9.80 4.23
N VAL A 67 -8.43 10.88 4.22
CA VAL A 67 -7.93 11.50 2.97
C VAL A 67 -7.06 10.52 2.21
N ALA A 68 -6.13 9.84 2.88
CA ALA A 68 -5.28 8.81 2.26
C ALA A 68 -6.11 7.63 1.72
N ALA A 69 -7.16 7.22 2.44
CA ALA A 69 -8.10 6.20 1.96
C ALA A 69 -8.85 6.63 0.70
N GLY A 70 -9.31 7.88 0.65
CA GLY A 70 -9.95 8.46 -0.54
C GLY A 70 -9.00 8.55 -1.74
N MET A 71 -7.76 8.96 -1.50
CA MET A 71 -6.72 8.96 -2.55
C MET A 71 -6.44 7.55 -3.09
N GLN A 72 -6.39 6.55 -2.20
CA GLN A 72 -6.18 5.15 -2.58
C GLN A 72 -7.36 4.63 -3.41
N ALA A 73 -8.59 4.90 -2.98
CA ALA A 73 -9.80 4.47 -3.70
C ALA A 73 -9.92 5.10 -5.11
N GLY A 74 -9.36 6.29 -5.32
CA GLY A 74 -9.29 6.96 -6.62
C GLY A 74 -8.07 6.59 -7.47
N SER A 75 -7.18 5.73 -6.98
CA SER A 75 -5.98 5.29 -7.68
C SER A 75 -6.19 3.91 -8.33
N ALA A 76 -5.40 3.59 -9.35
CA ALA A 76 -5.36 2.24 -9.90
C ALA A 76 -4.77 1.25 -8.86
N ILE A 77 -5.20 -0.01 -8.92
CA ILE A 77 -4.69 -1.05 -8.02
C ILE A 77 -3.18 -1.22 -8.23
N GLY A 78 -2.44 -1.21 -7.13
CA GLY A 78 -0.97 -1.27 -7.16
C GLY A 78 -0.30 0.08 -7.43
N GLU A 79 -1.05 1.16 -7.64
CA GLU A 79 -0.51 2.49 -7.78
C GLU A 79 -0.13 3.09 -6.42
N SER A 80 1.12 3.52 -6.27
CA SER A 80 1.60 4.08 -5.00
C SER A 80 1.07 5.49 -4.73
N LEU A 81 0.77 5.79 -3.46
CA LEU A 81 0.50 7.16 -3.02
C LEU A 81 1.78 7.98 -2.79
N THR A 82 2.96 7.38 -2.91
CA THR A 82 4.24 8.07 -2.77
C THR A 82 4.29 9.28 -3.72
N TYR A 83 4.57 10.45 -3.15
CA TYR A 83 4.60 11.76 -3.83
C TYR A 83 3.29 12.23 -4.46
N LYS A 84 2.16 11.60 -4.19
CA LYS A 84 0.85 12.14 -4.57
C LYS A 84 0.42 13.25 -3.62
N TYR A 85 -0.17 14.29 -4.21
CA TYR A 85 -0.63 15.47 -3.49
C TYR A 85 -2.02 15.25 -2.91
N ALA A 86 -2.16 15.60 -1.64
CA ALA A 86 -3.43 15.57 -0.91
C ALA A 86 -4.11 16.95 -0.95
N ASN A 87 -5.43 16.95 -1.10
CA ASN A 87 -6.22 18.19 -1.05
C ASN A 87 -6.51 18.57 0.41
N VAL A 88 -5.49 19.09 1.09
CA VAL A 88 -5.56 19.64 2.45
C VAL A 88 -4.90 21.02 2.50
N LEU A 89 -5.34 21.90 3.40
CA LEU A 89 -4.85 23.28 3.47
C LEU A 89 -3.51 23.39 4.19
N SER A 90 -3.36 22.65 5.29
CA SER A 90 -2.09 22.54 6.02
C SER A 90 -1.96 21.21 6.75
N LEU A 91 -0.77 20.95 7.28
CA LEU A 91 -0.44 19.80 8.09
C LEU A 91 0.07 20.31 9.44
N ARG A 92 -0.29 19.61 10.51
CA ARG A 92 0.19 19.89 11.86
C ARG A 92 0.75 18.60 12.48
N GLN A 93 1.98 18.67 12.91
CA GLN A 93 2.67 17.65 13.67
C GLN A 93 3.23 18.23 14.97
N HIS A 94 3.62 17.35 15.88
CA HIS A 94 4.29 17.77 17.11
C HIS A 94 5.66 18.40 16.81
N SER A 95 6.06 19.41 17.59
CA SER A 95 7.33 20.13 17.40
C SER A 95 8.59 19.29 17.60
N SER A 96 8.44 18.05 18.10
CA SER A 96 9.55 17.11 18.29
C SER A 96 10.07 16.48 16.98
N TRP A 97 9.41 16.70 15.87
CA TRP A 97 9.83 16.17 14.57
C TRP A 97 9.38 17.04 13.40
N ASN A 98 10.15 16.95 12.31
CA ASN A 98 9.87 17.65 11.06
C ASN A 98 9.79 16.63 9.93
N PRO A 99 8.69 16.61 9.13
CA PRO A 99 8.54 15.70 7.98
C PRO A 99 9.67 15.75 6.97
N THR A 100 10.38 16.87 6.85
CA THR A 100 11.50 17.02 5.91
C THR A 100 12.80 16.49 6.49
N ASP A 101 13.15 16.91 7.71
CA ASP A 101 14.45 16.61 8.33
C ASP A 101 14.52 15.20 8.92
N ASP A 102 13.41 14.72 9.48
CA ASP A 102 13.31 13.41 10.15
C ASP A 102 12.72 12.32 9.22
N SER A 103 12.55 12.61 7.93
CA SER A 103 11.84 11.73 6.99
C SER A 103 12.41 10.32 6.94
N GLU A 104 13.73 10.18 6.87
CA GLU A 104 14.38 8.87 6.77
C GLU A 104 14.15 8.02 8.04
N GLU A 105 14.37 8.61 9.22
CA GLU A 105 14.16 7.93 10.49
C GLU A 105 12.71 7.50 10.69
N MET A 106 11.75 8.35 10.32
CA MET A 106 10.33 8.07 10.44
C MET A 106 9.87 6.98 9.45
N ILE A 107 10.38 7.01 8.23
CA ILE A 107 10.11 5.98 7.22
C ILE A 107 10.68 4.64 7.65
N GLN A 108 11.91 4.60 8.16
CA GLN A 108 12.51 3.36 8.68
C GLN A 108 11.74 2.78 9.86
N ALA A 109 11.07 3.64 10.63
CA ALA A 109 10.17 3.23 11.72
C ALA A 109 8.76 2.83 11.24
N GLY A 110 8.47 2.82 9.93
CA GLY A 110 7.17 2.43 9.38
C GLY A 110 6.09 3.51 9.48
N CYS A 111 6.46 4.76 9.76
CA CYS A 111 5.51 5.87 9.86
C CYS A 111 5.14 6.39 8.47
N CYS A 112 3.85 6.50 8.18
CA CYS A 112 3.34 7.09 6.95
C CYS A 112 2.82 8.50 7.24
N PHE A 113 3.39 9.51 6.59
CA PHE A 113 3.06 10.91 6.85
C PHE A 113 3.11 11.73 5.55
N MET A 114 2.64 12.96 5.65
CA MET A 114 2.69 13.94 4.56
C MET A 114 3.68 15.04 4.89
N GLU A 115 4.21 15.67 3.85
CA GLU A 115 5.07 16.86 3.95
C GLU A 115 4.47 18.04 3.19
N ASN A 116 4.85 19.24 3.59
CA ASN A 116 4.50 20.46 2.87
C ASN A 116 5.59 20.77 1.84
N VAL A 117 5.21 20.81 0.57
CA VAL A 117 6.09 21.25 -0.51
C VAL A 117 5.75 22.69 -0.84
N GLU A 118 6.69 23.59 -0.58
CA GLU A 118 6.49 25.02 -0.75
C GLU A 118 6.08 25.36 -2.19
N GLY A 119 5.06 26.20 -2.33
CA GLY A 119 4.53 26.63 -3.62
C GLY A 119 3.74 25.57 -4.40
N VAL A 120 3.66 24.33 -3.95
CA VAL A 120 3.01 23.22 -4.67
C VAL A 120 1.86 22.60 -3.90
N GLY A 121 2.06 22.20 -2.64
CA GLY A 121 1.01 21.57 -1.83
C GLY A 121 1.53 20.54 -0.84
N ARG A 122 0.66 19.65 -0.40
CA ARG A 122 0.94 18.62 0.61
C ARG A 122 0.94 17.27 -0.05
N ARG A 123 2.02 16.51 0.11
CA ARG A 123 2.17 15.20 -0.52
C ARG A 123 2.48 14.10 0.49
N VAL A 124 2.08 12.90 0.17
CA VAL A 124 2.49 11.70 0.90
C VAL A 124 3.98 11.47 0.65
N VAL A 125 4.79 11.39 1.70
CA VAL A 125 6.23 11.19 1.57
C VAL A 125 6.52 9.79 1.04
N ARG A 126 5.94 8.76 1.66
CA ARG A 126 6.07 7.39 1.19
C ARG A 126 4.85 6.54 1.57
N ASN A 127 4.46 5.66 0.65
CA ASN A 127 3.32 4.75 0.82
C ASN A 127 3.77 3.44 1.48
N ILE A 128 4.00 3.47 2.79
CA ILE A 128 4.48 2.32 3.56
C ILE A 128 3.47 1.84 4.59
N THR A 129 3.52 0.56 4.89
CA THR A 129 2.76 -0.07 5.97
C THR A 129 3.53 -0.02 7.29
N THR A 130 2.87 -0.38 8.38
CA THR A 130 3.52 -0.46 9.70
C THR A 130 4.33 -1.75 9.90
N HIS A 131 4.58 -2.53 8.84
CA HIS A 131 5.30 -3.79 8.93
C HIS A 131 6.80 -3.59 9.13
N LEU A 132 7.34 -4.09 10.24
CA LEU A 132 8.74 -3.93 10.64
C LEU A 132 9.49 -5.26 10.81
N THR A 133 8.78 -6.39 10.65
CA THR A 133 9.35 -7.72 10.98
C THR A 133 10.31 -8.23 9.90
N SER A 134 10.18 -7.77 8.67
CA SER A 134 11.05 -8.20 7.56
C SER A 134 11.23 -7.09 6.53
N ASN A 135 12.33 -7.15 5.76
CA ASN A 135 12.60 -6.22 4.66
C ASN A 135 11.92 -6.63 3.34
N ASN A 136 10.82 -7.36 3.41
CA ASN A 136 10.09 -7.76 2.21
C ASN A 136 9.25 -6.59 1.67
N LEU A 137 9.60 -6.09 0.49
CA LEU A 137 8.89 -4.98 -0.16
C LEU A 137 7.40 -5.26 -0.39
N ALA A 138 7.01 -6.53 -0.57
CA ALA A 138 5.61 -6.91 -0.70
C ALA A 138 4.79 -6.68 0.58
N PHE A 139 5.44 -6.51 1.72
CA PHE A 139 4.80 -6.24 3.00
C PHE A 139 4.96 -4.79 3.46
N ILE A 140 6.08 -4.16 3.09
CA ILE A 140 6.40 -2.78 3.49
C ILE A 140 5.70 -1.78 2.57
N GLU A 141 5.73 -1.98 1.25
CA GLU A 141 5.13 -1.03 0.29
C GLU A 141 3.63 -1.28 0.18
N GLY A 142 2.83 -0.27 0.50
CA GLY A 142 1.38 -0.38 0.55
C GLY A 142 0.74 -0.76 -0.78
N SER A 143 1.24 -0.21 -1.89
CA SER A 143 0.73 -0.52 -3.23
C SER A 143 1.01 -1.96 -3.66
N VAL A 144 2.18 -2.48 -3.29
CA VAL A 144 2.55 -3.87 -3.58
C VAL A 144 1.70 -4.84 -2.77
N ASN A 145 1.49 -4.54 -1.49
CA ASN A 145 0.60 -5.32 -0.63
C ASN A 145 -0.85 -5.31 -1.16
N GLU A 146 -1.34 -4.18 -1.64
CA GLU A 146 -2.66 -4.07 -2.27
C GLU A 146 -2.76 -4.94 -3.54
N ALA A 147 -1.76 -4.89 -4.41
CA ALA A 147 -1.71 -5.72 -5.62
C ALA A 147 -1.74 -7.22 -5.29
N VAL A 148 -0.99 -7.66 -4.28
CA VAL A 148 -0.98 -9.06 -3.82
C VAL A 148 -2.34 -9.46 -3.24
N ASN A 149 -2.94 -8.61 -2.41
CA ASN A 149 -4.25 -8.87 -1.82
C ASN A 149 -5.34 -8.93 -2.90
N TYR A 150 -5.30 -8.04 -3.88
CA TYR A 150 -6.22 -8.07 -5.01
C TYR A 150 -6.06 -9.32 -5.86
N ALA A 151 -4.83 -9.76 -6.12
CA ALA A 151 -4.57 -11.00 -6.83
C ALA A 151 -5.16 -12.19 -6.08
N ALA A 152 -4.92 -12.30 -4.77
CA ALA A 152 -5.48 -13.36 -3.92
C ALA A 152 -7.02 -13.36 -3.93
N TYR A 153 -7.64 -12.19 -3.83
CA TYR A 153 -9.09 -12.05 -3.93
C TYR A 153 -9.62 -12.50 -5.30
N THR A 154 -8.96 -12.08 -6.39
CA THR A 154 -9.36 -12.44 -7.76
C THR A 154 -9.27 -13.95 -7.99
N PHE A 155 -8.19 -14.58 -7.52
CA PHE A 155 -8.07 -16.03 -7.55
C PHE A 155 -9.24 -16.71 -6.84
N ARG A 156 -9.52 -16.31 -5.62
CA ARG A 156 -10.59 -16.88 -4.82
C ARG A 156 -11.95 -16.75 -5.51
N THR A 157 -12.30 -15.53 -5.94
CA THR A 157 -13.58 -15.26 -6.60
C THR A 157 -13.72 -16.08 -7.88
N ASN A 158 -12.66 -16.17 -8.69
CA ASN A 158 -12.69 -16.95 -9.93
C ASN A 158 -12.74 -18.46 -9.69
N MET A 159 -12.32 -18.96 -8.52
CA MET A 159 -12.37 -20.38 -8.16
C MET A 159 -13.64 -20.78 -7.41
N GLU A 160 -14.44 -19.83 -6.96
CA GLU A 160 -15.63 -20.08 -6.12
C GLU A 160 -16.62 -21.04 -6.76
N PHE A 161 -16.74 -21.03 -8.09
CA PHE A 161 -17.62 -21.94 -8.85
C PHE A 161 -17.23 -23.44 -8.75
N LEU A 162 -16.01 -23.74 -8.30
CA LEU A 162 -15.53 -25.11 -8.10
C LEU A 162 -15.98 -25.69 -6.74
N VAL A 163 -16.37 -24.83 -5.80
CA VAL A 163 -16.83 -25.25 -4.49
C VAL A 163 -18.12 -26.09 -4.62
N GLY A 164 -18.16 -27.24 -3.97
CA GLY A 164 -19.30 -28.18 -4.05
C GLY A 164 -19.30 -29.09 -5.26
N ARG A 165 -18.32 -29.00 -6.16
CA ARG A 165 -18.17 -29.95 -7.27
C ARG A 165 -17.45 -31.23 -6.82
N GLN A 166 -17.70 -32.32 -7.54
CA GLN A 166 -16.99 -33.58 -7.29
C GLN A 166 -15.49 -33.45 -7.59
N GLY A 167 -14.65 -33.93 -6.69
CA GLY A 167 -13.20 -33.92 -6.78
C GLY A 167 -12.68 -35.03 -7.69
N PHE A 168 -12.47 -34.77 -8.96
CA PHE A 168 -11.82 -35.67 -9.92
C PHE A 168 -10.84 -34.92 -10.81
N SER A 169 -10.04 -35.64 -11.57
CA SER A 169 -8.97 -35.03 -12.41
C SER A 169 -9.46 -33.96 -13.36
N GLY A 170 -10.68 -34.08 -13.90
CA GLY A 170 -11.29 -33.04 -14.74
C GLY A 170 -11.56 -31.75 -14.00
N THR A 171 -11.98 -31.81 -12.72
CA THR A 171 -12.19 -30.62 -11.89
C THR A 171 -10.86 -29.93 -11.54
N VAL A 172 -9.80 -30.71 -11.28
CA VAL A 172 -8.44 -30.18 -11.05
C VAL A 172 -7.92 -29.47 -12.30
N ASN A 173 -8.11 -30.07 -13.49
CA ASN A 173 -7.70 -29.46 -14.75
C ASN A 173 -8.52 -28.18 -15.07
N ALA A 174 -9.81 -28.16 -14.75
CA ALA A 174 -10.63 -26.96 -14.86
C ALA A 174 -10.10 -25.85 -13.92
N GLY A 175 -9.79 -26.17 -12.67
CA GLY A 175 -9.15 -25.26 -11.71
C GLY A 175 -7.84 -24.70 -12.23
N LYS A 176 -6.98 -25.55 -12.81
CA LYS A 176 -5.72 -25.10 -13.43
C LYS A 176 -5.95 -24.14 -14.61
N GLY A 177 -6.94 -24.42 -15.45
CA GLY A 177 -7.31 -23.56 -16.56
C GLY A 177 -7.76 -22.18 -16.10
N VAL A 178 -8.62 -22.13 -15.06
CA VAL A 178 -9.07 -20.87 -14.45
C VAL A 178 -7.92 -20.12 -13.80
N ALA A 179 -7.00 -20.82 -13.10
CA ALA A 179 -5.81 -20.21 -12.51
C ALA A 179 -4.94 -19.54 -13.59
N LEU A 180 -4.66 -20.22 -14.69
CA LEU A 180 -3.89 -19.66 -15.80
C LEU A 180 -4.57 -18.44 -16.43
N ASN A 181 -5.88 -18.50 -16.65
CA ASN A 181 -6.64 -17.36 -17.15
C ASN A 181 -6.59 -16.17 -16.19
N THR A 182 -6.77 -16.42 -14.90
CA THR A 182 -6.66 -15.37 -13.86
C THR A 182 -5.29 -14.71 -13.87
N LEU A 183 -4.22 -15.49 -13.99
CA LEU A 183 -2.86 -14.95 -14.11
C LEU A 183 -2.69 -14.10 -15.38
N GLY A 184 -3.29 -14.49 -16.49
CA GLY A 184 -3.34 -13.69 -17.72
C GLY A 184 -4.00 -12.34 -17.47
N LEU A 185 -5.20 -12.33 -16.91
CA LEU A 185 -5.95 -11.10 -16.59
C LEU A 185 -5.18 -10.17 -15.64
N LEU A 186 -4.51 -10.72 -14.62
CA LEU A 186 -3.70 -9.92 -13.70
C LEU A 186 -2.47 -9.30 -14.36
N LYS A 187 -1.87 -9.98 -15.35
CA LYS A 187 -0.76 -9.44 -16.16
C LYS A 187 -1.25 -8.34 -17.10
N ASP A 188 -2.36 -8.56 -17.80
CA ASP A 188 -2.94 -7.59 -18.74
C ASP A 188 -3.39 -6.31 -18.01
N ALA A 189 -3.83 -6.45 -16.75
CA ALA A 189 -4.15 -5.33 -15.88
C ALA A 189 -2.92 -4.66 -15.23
N ASN A 190 -1.68 -5.10 -15.54
CA ASN A 190 -0.44 -4.61 -14.95
C ASN A 190 -0.37 -4.70 -13.41
N ILE A 191 -1.02 -5.68 -12.82
CA ILE A 191 -0.98 -5.91 -11.37
C ILE A 191 0.22 -6.79 -11.01
N ILE A 192 0.54 -7.76 -11.88
CA ILE A 192 1.73 -8.60 -11.76
C ILE A 192 2.58 -8.53 -13.02
N VAL A 193 3.90 -8.62 -12.86
CA VAL A 193 4.85 -8.71 -13.98
C VAL A 193 4.96 -10.14 -14.47
N ALA A 194 5.08 -11.08 -13.54
CA ALA A 194 5.29 -12.50 -13.83
C ALA A 194 4.67 -13.40 -12.78
N SER A 195 4.49 -14.66 -13.16
CA SER A 195 4.10 -15.75 -12.25
C SER A 195 4.87 -17.00 -12.60
N ARG A 196 5.16 -17.84 -11.60
CA ARG A 196 5.85 -19.12 -11.79
C ARG A 196 5.34 -20.14 -10.76
N SER A 197 5.73 -21.41 -10.95
CA SER A 197 5.47 -22.50 -10.02
C SER A 197 3.98 -22.69 -9.71
N LEU A 198 3.08 -22.52 -10.72
CA LEU A 198 1.66 -22.81 -10.51
C LEU A 198 1.45 -24.30 -10.32
N SER A 199 0.99 -24.71 -9.14
CA SER A 199 0.44 -26.06 -8.87
C SER A 199 -1.02 -25.95 -8.46
N VAL A 200 -1.80 -26.95 -8.89
CA VAL A 200 -3.20 -27.12 -8.49
C VAL A 200 -3.38 -28.60 -8.14
N GLU A 201 -3.61 -28.87 -6.90
CA GLU A 201 -3.68 -30.22 -6.34
C GLU A 201 -4.98 -30.39 -5.56
N LEU A 202 -5.48 -31.64 -5.52
CA LEU A 202 -6.65 -32.00 -4.72
C LEU A 202 -6.17 -32.87 -3.56
N ALA A 203 -6.28 -32.34 -2.35
CA ALA A 203 -6.00 -33.07 -1.11
C ALA A 203 -7.33 -33.37 -0.42
N VAL A 204 -7.80 -34.61 -0.58
CA VAL A 204 -9.07 -35.12 -0.06
C VAL A 204 -10.27 -34.30 -0.61
N ASP A 205 -10.70 -33.28 0.10
CA ASP A 205 -11.83 -32.39 -0.23
C ASP A 205 -11.41 -30.93 -0.42
N VAL A 206 -10.11 -30.65 -0.34
CA VAL A 206 -9.55 -29.29 -0.49
C VAL A 206 -8.75 -29.20 -1.79
N MET A 207 -9.09 -28.24 -2.64
CA MET A 207 -8.26 -27.88 -3.79
C MET A 207 -7.23 -26.82 -3.37
N GLU A 208 -5.98 -27.24 -3.35
CA GLU A 208 -4.85 -26.36 -3.03
C GLU A 208 -4.29 -25.74 -4.31
N ILE A 209 -4.16 -24.41 -4.31
CA ILE A 209 -3.57 -23.66 -5.40
C ILE A 209 -2.36 -22.91 -4.86
N SER A 210 -1.19 -23.23 -5.38
CA SER A 210 0.06 -22.55 -5.05
C SER A 210 0.63 -21.87 -6.29
N VAL A 211 1.03 -20.61 -6.15
CA VAL A 211 1.65 -19.84 -7.23
C VAL A 211 2.60 -18.79 -6.64
N GLU A 212 3.74 -18.61 -7.30
CA GLU A 212 4.65 -17.51 -6.99
C GLU A 212 4.34 -16.33 -7.90
N LEU A 213 4.08 -15.17 -7.30
CA LEU A 213 3.75 -13.94 -8.00
C LEU A 213 4.88 -12.91 -7.88
N SER A 214 5.17 -12.23 -8.99
CA SER A 214 6.00 -11.04 -9.01
C SER A 214 5.10 -9.83 -9.26
N PRO A 215 4.71 -9.08 -8.21
CA PRO A 215 3.89 -7.88 -8.36
C PRO A 215 4.66 -6.77 -9.07
N VAL A 216 3.94 -5.81 -9.64
CA VAL A 216 4.54 -4.58 -10.17
C VAL A 216 5.03 -3.74 -9.00
N LEU A 217 6.28 -3.31 -9.06
CA LEU A 217 6.87 -2.41 -8.06
C LEU A 217 6.73 -0.96 -8.52
N PRO A 218 6.30 -0.04 -7.64
CA PRO A 218 6.27 1.37 -7.98
C PRO A 218 7.69 1.93 -8.08
N ILE A 219 7.87 2.94 -8.93
CA ILE A 219 9.12 3.72 -8.97
C ILE A 219 9.10 4.65 -7.75
N THR A 220 9.94 4.37 -6.77
CA THR A 220 10.04 5.17 -5.55
C THR A 220 11.11 6.25 -5.58
N PHE A 221 12.13 6.08 -6.45
CA PHE A 221 13.24 7.04 -6.60
C PHE A 221 13.65 7.18 -8.07
N VAL A 222 13.97 8.42 -8.44
CA VAL A 222 14.62 8.74 -9.73
C VAL A 222 15.97 9.36 -9.43
N LYS A 223 17.06 8.71 -9.82
CA LYS A 223 18.43 9.23 -9.70
C LYS A 223 18.85 9.85 -11.02
N ASN A 224 19.04 11.17 -11.02
CA ASN A 224 19.58 11.89 -12.16
C ASN A 224 21.07 12.17 -11.95
N THR A 225 21.90 11.84 -12.93
CA THR A 225 23.32 12.23 -12.95
C THR A 225 23.55 13.19 -14.11
N ILE A 226 23.93 14.43 -13.79
CA ILE A 226 24.19 15.48 -14.79
C ILE A 226 25.69 15.71 -14.84
N HIS A 227 26.28 15.50 -16.01
CA HIS A 227 27.67 15.82 -16.27
C HIS A 227 27.78 17.18 -16.94
N LEU A 228 28.42 18.14 -16.26
CA LEU A 228 28.72 19.45 -16.83
C LEU A 228 29.99 19.33 -17.69
N VAL A 229 29.86 19.63 -18.97
CA VAL A 229 30.98 19.69 -19.90
C VAL A 229 31.22 21.15 -20.28
N THR A 230 32.42 21.65 -20.05
CA THR A 230 32.82 22.99 -20.48
C THR A 230 33.10 22.95 -21.97
N ILE A 231 32.23 23.58 -22.75
CA ILE A 231 32.47 23.81 -24.18
C ILE A 231 33.45 24.97 -24.29
N ARG A 232 34.70 24.73 -24.74
CA ARG A 232 35.61 25.81 -25.14
C ARG A 232 35.02 26.48 -26.40
N GLN A 233 34.59 27.71 -26.28
CA GLN A 233 34.38 28.52 -27.46
C GLN A 233 35.74 28.78 -28.08
N THR A 234 36.03 28.17 -29.24
CA THR A 234 37.12 28.56 -30.11
C THR A 234 36.70 29.90 -30.72
N ALA A 235 37.45 30.94 -30.37
CA ALA A 235 37.35 32.26 -31.00
C ALA A 235 37.83 32.22 -32.45
#